data_a9b249f178cf74c041b4f98974796336
#
_entry.id   a9b249f178cf74c041b4f98974796336
#
_cell.length_a   1.000
_cell.length_b   1.000
_cell.length_c   1.000
_cell.angle_alpha   90.00
_cell.angle_beta   90.00
_cell.angle_gamma   90.00
#
_symmetry.space_group_name_H-M   'P 1'
#
loop_
_entity.id
_entity.type
_entity.pdbx_description
1 polymer ?
#
loop_
_entity_poly.entity_id
_entity_poly.type
_entity_poly.pdbx_seq_one_letter_code
_entity_poly.pdbx_strand_id
1 'polypeptide(L)'
;DVDNKVNQRDDFHHVNQVIANTLHEFQWVFIGAYPLSLTPYVQSGQIEFHPWQRLYEYPEQLYKLNPTVLIAPLQDNIFNRAKSDLKYIEACCYGIPVICQDICTYENAPYRFTTGDELIDQIRAVTKSYSKYNKISKEGREVAETRWLELDQNIDKYAELYKHPYKSPERKNINSLEENQ
;
A
#
# COMPACT_ATOMS: atom_id res chain seq x y z
N ASP A 1 1.82 17.95 20.95
CA ASP A 1 2.21 18.01 19.51
C ASP A 1 2.24 16.65 18.82
N VAL A 2 1.30 15.79 19.19
CA VAL A 2 1.10 14.52 18.52
C VAL A 2 0.43 14.74 17.16
N ASP A 3 -0.38 15.79 17.04
CA ASP A 3 -1.17 16.10 15.84
C ASP A 3 -0.31 16.56 14.65
N ASN A 4 0.82 17.19 14.88
CA ASN A 4 1.69 17.66 13.80
C ASN A 4 2.55 16.54 13.17
N LYS A 5 2.74 15.42 13.87
CA LYS A 5 3.47 14.26 13.32
C LYS A 5 2.61 13.36 12.45
N VAL A 6 1.30 13.39 12.64
CA VAL A 6 0.33 12.62 11.83
C VAL A 6 0.24 13.21 10.43
N ASN A 7 0.26 14.52 10.27
CA ASN A 7 0.19 15.20 8.97
C ASN A 7 1.41 15.00 8.07
N GLN A 8 2.57 14.65 8.61
CA GLN A 8 3.78 14.38 7.82
C GLN A 8 3.85 12.95 7.25
N ARG A 9 2.88 12.08 7.60
CA ARG A 9 2.82 10.68 7.17
C ARG A 9 1.49 10.32 6.50
N ASP A 10 0.78 11.29 5.98
CA ASP A 10 -0.49 11.05 5.32
C ASP A 10 -0.25 10.56 3.87
N ASP A 11 -0.16 9.26 3.72
CA ASP A 11 -0.06 8.60 2.42
C ASP A 11 -1.29 8.89 1.52
N PHE A 12 -2.36 9.45 2.08
CA PHE A 12 -3.60 9.78 1.38
C PHE A 12 -3.72 11.26 0.98
N HIS A 13 -2.72 12.09 1.29
CA HIS A 13 -2.77 13.55 1.08
C HIS A 13 -3.26 13.93 -0.33
N HIS A 14 -2.80 13.22 -1.37
CA HIS A 14 -3.17 13.50 -2.76
C HIS A 14 -4.57 12.99 -3.16
N VAL A 15 -5.19 12.12 -2.36
CA VAL A 15 -6.45 11.47 -2.72
C VAL A 15 -7.62 11.79 -1.78
N ASN A 16 -7.37 12.44 -0.63
CA ASN A 16 -8.42 12.76 0.35
C ASN A 16 -9.60 13.51 -0.25
N GLN A 17 -9.34 14.57 -1.01
CA GLN A 17 -10.38 15.40 -1.61
C GLN A 17 -11.17 14.63 -2.67
N VAL A 18 -10.47 13.80 -3.44
CA VAL A 18 -11.08 12.97 -4.48
C VAL A 18 -12.01 11.93 -3.87
N ILE A 19 -11.59 11.28 -2.76
CA ILE A 19 -12.43 10.36 -2.00
C ILE A 19 -13.69 11.07 -1.53
N ALA A 20 -13.56 12.22 -0.87
CA ALA A 20 -14.71 12.99 -0.38
C ALA A 20 -15.67 13.41 -1.50
N ASN A 21 -15.16 13.79 -2.68
CA ASN A 21 -15.97 14.22 -3.82
C ASN A 21 -16.69 13.08 -4.53
N THR A 22 -16.29 11.83 -4.31
CA THR A 22 -16.82 10.65 -5.04
C THR A 22 -17.60 9.68 -4.16
N LEU A 23 -17.96 10.08 -2.93
CA LEU A 23 -18.79 9.29 -2.01
C LEU A 23 -20.18 8.92 -2.58
N HIS A 24 -20.69 9.72 -3.53
CA HIS A 24 -21.97 9.45 -4.21
C HIS A 24 -21.82 8.45 -5.36
N GLU A 25 -20.61 8.17 -5.81
CA GLU A 25 -20.30 7.31 -6.95
C GLU A 25 -19.72 5.96 -6.51
N PHE A 26 -18.92 5.94 -5.43
CA PHE A 26 -18.22 4.75 -4.96
C PHE A 26 -18.46 4.49 -3.48
N GLN A 27 -18.54 3.21 -3.12
CA GLN A 27 -18.43 2.78 -1.73
C GLN A 27 -16.94 2.69 -1.38
N TRP A 28 -16.48 3.60 -0.53
CA TRP A 28 -15.12 3.63 -0.03
C TRP A 28 -14.98 2.81 1.24
N VAL A 29 -13.95 1.96 1.31
CA VAL A 29 -13.65 1.10 2.45
C VAL A 29 -12.21 1.31 2.87
N PHE A 30 -11.97 1.50 4.15
CA PHE A 30 -10.64 1.57 4.74
C PHE A 30 -10.41 0.41 5.69
N ILE A 31 -9.20 -0.16 5.65
CA ILE A 31 -8.74 -1.18 6.61
C ILE A 31 -7.51 -0.62 7.35
N GLY A 32 -7.56 -0.64 8.67
CA GLY A 32 -6.46 -0.27 9.56
C GLY A 32 -6.48 1.19 9.95
N ALA A 33 -6.36 2.11 8.99
CA ALA A 33 -6.36 3.55 9.25
C ALA A 33 -7.00 4.32 8.10
N TYR A 34 -7.46 5.52 8.39
CA TYR A 34 -7.97 6.50 7.42
C TYR A 34 -7.49 7.90 7.80
N PRO A 35 -7.42 8.84 6.84
CA PRO A 35 -7.04 10.23 7.09
C PRO A 35 -8.04 10.94 8.01
N LEU A 36 -7.56 11.74 8.95
CA LEU A 36 -8.43 12.48 9.89
C LEU A 36 -9.43 13.40 9.16
N SER A 37 -9.07 13.92 8.00
CA SER A 37 -9.96 14.75 7.16
C SER A 37 -11.22 14.01 6.72
N LEU A 38 -11.21 12.67 6.69
CA LEU A 38 -12.34 11.84 6.31
C LEU A 38 -13.19 11.38 7.51
N THR A 39 -12.82 11.76 8.74
CA THR A 39 -13.55 11.38 9.96
C THR A 39 -15.05 11.67 9.90
N PRO A 40 -15.55 12.82 9.42
CA PRO A 40 -16.98 13.08 9.32
C PRO A 40 -17.74 12.06 8.47
N TYR A 41 -17.11 11.59 7.39
CA TYR A 41 -17.72 10.63 6.46
C TYR A 41 -17.70 9.21 7.02
N VAL A 42 -16.68 8.84 7.79
CA VAL A 42 -16.64 7.57 8.53
C VAL A 42 -17.71 7.56 9.63
N GLN A 43 -17.81 8.63 10.41
CA GLN A 43 -18.82 8.74 11.50
C GLN A 43 -20.26 8.75 10.98
N SER A 44 -20.50 9.32 9.79
CA SER A 44 -21.82 9.31 9.16
C SER A 44 -22.15 8.00 8.41
N GLY A 45 -21.21 7.04 8.35
CA GLY A 45 -21.39 5.77 7.64
C GLY A 45 -21.29 5.88 6.12
N GLN A 46 -20.86 7.02 5.57
CA GLN A 46 -20.64 7.20 4.12
C GLN A 46 -19.35 6.51 3.66
N ILE A 47 -18.41 6.30 4.58
CA ILE A 47 -17.19 5.52 4.39
C ILE A 47 -17.21 4.35 5.36
N GLU A 48 -17.03 3.14 4.86
CA GLU A 48 -16.88 1.94 5.67
C GLU A 48 -15.46 1.85 6.23
N PHE A 49 -15.33 1.53 7.52
CA PHE A 49 -14.03 1.42 8.17
C PHE A 49 -13.93 0.12 8.98
N HIS A 50 -12.83 -0.59 8.74
CA HIS A 50 -12.42 -1.76 9.51
C HIS A 50 -11.13 -1.44 10.27
N PRO A 51 -11.05 -1.70 11.59
CA PRO A 51 -9.84 -1.44 12.36
C PRO A 51 -8.70 -2.36 11.94
N TRP A 52 -7.51 -2.10 12.48
CA TRP A 52 -6.34 -2.94 12.28
C TRP A 52 -6.63 -4.40 12.60
N GLN A 53 -6.31 -5.25 11.65
CA GLN A 53 -6.41 -6.70 11.78
C GLN A 53 -5.03 -7.29 12.14
N ARG A 54 -5.03 -8.45 12.77
CA ARG A 54 -3.79 -9.22 12.92
C ARG A 54 -3.31 -9.69 11.55
N LEU A 55 -2.00 -9.89 11.44
CA LEU A 55 -1.38 -10.25 10.14
C LEU A 55 -2.05 -11.45 9.46
N TYR A 56 -2.46 -12.45 10.23
CA TYR A 56 -3.12 -13.65 9.72
C TYR A 56 -4.64 -13.50 9.46
N GLU A 57 -5.27 -12.44 9.99
CA GLU A 57 -6.69 -12.13 9.79
C GLU A 57 -6.92 -11.21 8.58
N TYR A 58 -5.92 -10.38 8.25
CA TYR A 58 -6.01 -9.41 7.16
C TYR A 58 -6.32 -10.05 5.79
N PRO A 59 -5.68 -11.17 5.38
CA PRO A 59 -6.00 -11.83 4.12
C PRO A 59 -7.46 -12.30 4.05
N GLU A 60 -7.99 -12.85 5.14
CA GLU A 60 -9.39 -13.27 5.22
C GLU A 60 -10.34 -12.08 5.15
N GLN A 61 -10.01 -10.97 5.81
CA GLN A 61 -10.78 -9.74 5.77
C GLN A 61 -10.82 -9.17 4.34
N LEU A 62 -9.67 -9.11 3.67
CA LEU A 62 -9.59 -8.64 2.29
C LEU A 62 -10.41 -9.52 1.34
N TYR A 63 -10.35 -10.84 1.51
CA TYR A 63 -11.16 -11.77 0.74
C TYR A 63 -12.67 -11.58 0.97
N LYS A 64 -13.10 -11.40 2.21
CA LYS A 64 -14.52 -11.18 2.56
C LYS A 64 -15.06 -9.86 2.02
N LEU A 65 -14.26 -8.81 2.07
CA LEU A 65 -14.62 -7.51 1.52
C LEU A 65 -14.75 -7.55 -0.01
N ASN A 66 -13.96 -8.40 -0.67
CA ASN A 66 -13.96 -8.59 -2.11
C ASN A 66 -14.06 -7.26 -2.89
N PRO A 67 -13.14 -6.31 -2.67
CA PRO A 67 -13.24 -5.00 -3.29
C PRO A 67 -13.09 -5.09 -4.80
N THR A 68 -13.83 -4.27 -5.54
CA THR A 68 -13.70 -4.19 -7.01
C THR A 68 -12.33 -3.68 -7.43
N VAL A 69 -11.76 -2.74 -6.66
CA VAL A 69 -10.42 -2.16 -6.89
C VAL A 69 -9.79 -1.88 -5.54
N LEU A 70 -8.52 -2.23 -5.39
CA LEU A 70 -7.70 -1.78 -4.26
C LEU A 70 -6.86 -0.59 -4.70
N ILE A 71 -6.75 0.41 -3.83
CA ILE A 71 -5.91 1.59 -4.06
C ILE A 71 -4.75 1.55 -3.09
N ALA A 72 -3.54 1.73 -3.61
CA ALA A 72 -2.32 1.80 -2.83
C ALA A 72 -1.67 3.20 -2.93
N PRO A 73 -2.24 4.22 -2.26
CA PRO A 73 -1.64 5.54 -2.21
C PRO A 73 -0.40 5.50 -1.32
N LEU A 74 0.59 6.30 -1.66
CA LEU A 74 1.84 6.36 -0.93
C LEU A 74 2.52 7.71 -1.20
N GLN A 75 2.81 8.47 -0.15
CA GLN A 75 3.54 9.72 -0.29
C GLN A 75 4.98 9.46 -0.74
N ASP A 76 5.46 10.24 -1.71
CA ASP A 76 6.85 10.13 -2.17
C ASP A 76 7.82 10.75 -1.16
N ASN A 77 8.44 9.90 -0.34
CA ASN A 77 9.48 10.24 0.61
C ASN A 77 10.47 9.07 0.80
N ILE A 78 11.62 9.35 1.43
CA ILE A 78 12.68 8.34 1.62
C ILE A 78 12.18 7.08 2.32
N PHE A 79 11.31 7.22 3.33
CA PHE A 79 10.79 6.09 4.07
C PHE A 79 9.89 5.20 3.18
N ASN A 80 9.02 5.82 2.39
CA ASN A 80 8.11 5.09 1.52
C ASN A 80 8.80 4.47 0.31
N ARG A 81 9.86 5.12 -0.20
CA ARG A 81 10.72 4.55 -1.26
C ARG A 81 11.47 3.28 -0.83
N ALA A 82 11.66 3.09 0.48
CA ALA A 82 12.28 1.90 1.06
C ALA A 82 11.28 0.78 1.41
N LYS A 83 9.98 0.99 1.23
CA LYS A 83 8.95 -0.03 1.44
C LYS A 83 8.93 -1.05 0.29
N SER A 84 8.42 -2.24 0.59
CA SER A 84 8.08 -3.22 -0.43
C SER A 84 6.72 -2.92 -1.06
N ASP A 85 6.47 -3.50 -2.22
CA ASP A 85 5.20 -3.47 -2.95
C ASP A 85 4.17 -4.49 -2.41
N LEU A 86 4.29 -4.89 -1.14
CA LEU A 86 3.50 -5.95 -0.53
C LEU A 86 1.98 -5.76 -0.71
N LYS A 87 1.45 -4.54 -0.52
CA LYS A 87 0.02 -4.27 -0.74
C LYS A 87 -0.45 -4.63 -2.14
N TYR A 88 0.40 -4.36 -3.15
CA TYR A 88 0.13 -4.72 -4.53
C TYR A 88 0.08 -6.24 -4.70
N ILE A 89 1.10 -6.94 -4.23
CA ILE A 89 1.20 -8.40 -4.36
C ILE A 89 0.07 -9.12 -3.62
N GLU A 90 -0.23 -8.72 -2.38
CA GLU A 90 -1.32 -9.31 -1.58
C GLU A 90 -2.67 -9.23 -2.30
N ALA A 91 -3.03 -8.08 -2.83
CA ALA A 91 -4.29 -7.93 -3.57
C ALA A 91 -4.29 -8.72 -4.87
N CYS A 92 -3.16 -8.75 -5.58
CA CYS A 92 -2.99 -9.51 -6.82
C CYS A 92 -3.18 -11.03 -6.60
N CYS A 93 -2.78 -11.59 -5.45
CA CYS A 93 -3.03 -12.99 -5.11
C CYS A 93 -4.51 -13.35 -5.11
N TYR A 94 -5.38 -12.38 -4.77
CA TYR A 94 -6.84 -12.55 -4.82
C TYR A 94 -7.46 -12.15 -6.17
N GLY A 95 -6.64 -11.72 -7.13
CA GLY A 95 -7.11 -11.21 -8.42
C GLY A 95 -7.86 -9.88 -8.32
N ILE A 96 -7.61 -9.11 -7.27
CA ILE A 96 -8.15 -7.78 -7.08
C ILE A 96 -7.33 -6.81 -7.93
N PRO A 97 -7.94 -6.05 -8.86
CA PRO A 97 -7.27 -4.96 -9.55
C PRO A 97 -6.68 -3.94 -8.58
N VAL A 98 -5.44 -3.55 -8.79
CA VAL A 98 -4.77 -2.57 -7.94
C VAL A 98 -4.33 -1.36 -8.75
N ILE A 99 -4.61 -0.18 -8.22
CA ILE A 99 -4.12 1.10 -8.75
C ILE A 99 -3.19 1.72 -7.71
N CYS A 100 -1.91 1.84 -8.05
CA CYS A 100 -0.86 2.28 -7.14
C CYS A 100 -0.47 3.74 -7.36
N GLN A 101 0.06 4.40 -6.33
CA GLN A 101 0.75 5.69 -6.51
C GLN A 101 1.97 5.50 -7.43
N ASP A 102 2.23 6.46 -8.32
CA ASP A 102 3.43 6.43 -9.18
C ASP A 102 4.68 6.82 -8.38
N ILE A 103 5.29 5.82 -7.78
CA ILE A 103 6.51 5.93 -6.96
C ILE A 103 7.33 4.64 -7.14
N CYS A 104 8.65 4.72 -6.93
CA CYS A 104 9.56 3.58 -7.15
C CYS A 104 9.18 2.30 -6.41
N THR A 105 8.52 2.39 -5.26
CA THR A 105 7.98 1.23 -4.51
C THR A 105 7.05 0.36 -5.37
N TYR A 106 6.32 0.99 -6.30
CA TYR A 106 5.37 0.31 -7.18
C TYR A 106 5.81 0.35 -8.66
N GLU A 107 7.12 0.42 -8.93
CA GLU A 107 7.65 0.51 -10.31
C GLU A 107 7.18 -0.65 -11.22
N ASN A 108 6.95 -1.83 -10.63
CA ASN A 108 6.48 -3.02 -11.33
C ASN A 108 4.95 -3.11 -11.45
N ALA A 109 4.18 -2.19 -10.83
CA ALA A 109 2.74 -2.15 -10.96
C ALA A 109 2.35 -1.47 -12.29
N PRO A 110 1.57 -2.12 -13.16
CA PRO A 110 1.25 -1.59 -14.49
C PRO A 110 0.25 -0.42 -14.45
N TYR A 111 -0.54 -0.31 -13.38
CA TYR A 111 -1.57 0.73 -13.23
C TYR A 111 -1.19 1.65 -12.07
N ARG A 112 -0.75 2.85 -12.42
CA ARG A 112 -0.27 3.85 -11.47
C ARG A 112 -0.93 5.20 -11.73
N PHE A 113 -1.02 6.02 -10.70
CA PHE A 113 -1.56 7.38 -10.76
C PHE A 113 -0.61 8.37 -10.09
N THR A 114 -0.60 9.59 -10.57
CA THR A 114 0.14 10.72 -10.00
C THR A 114 -0.80 11.69 -9.31
N THR A 115 -2.00 11.88 -9.86
CA THR A 115 -3.02 12.81 -9.36
C THR A 115 -4.30 12.10 -8.95
N GLY A 116 -5.11 12.77 -8.11
CA GLY A 116 -6.42 12.25 -7.73
C GLY A 116 -7.36 12.08 -8.91
N ASP A 117 -7.30 12.98 -9.90
CA ASP A 117 -8.15 12.89 -11.11
C ASP A 117 -7.78 11.66 -11.95
N GLU A 118 -6.48 11.41 -12.16
CA GLU A 118 -6.02 10.17 -12.83
C GLU A 118 -6.50 8.92 -12.10
N LEU A 119 -6.45 8.92 -10.76
CA LEU A 119 -6.94 7.81 -9.95
C LEU A 119 -8.42 7.54 -10.26
N ILE A 120 -9.27 8.57 -10.20
CA ILE A 120 -10.72 8.41 -10.43
C ILE A 120 -11.02 7.96 -11.84
N ASP A 121 -10.34 8.49 -12.83
CA ASP A 121 -10.51 8.05 -14.21
C ASP A 121 -10.13 6.59 -14.42
N GLN A 122 -9.08 6.13 -13.75
CA GLN A 122 -8.71 4.71 -13.77
C GLN A 122 -9.72 3.83 -13.04
N ILE A 123 -10.22 4.25 -11.87
CA ILE A 123 -11.29 3.52 -11.15
C ILE A 123 -12.53 3.40 -12.03
N ARG A 124 -12.99 4.50 -12.61
CA ARG A 124 -14.14 4.52 -13.53
C ARG A 124 -13.95 3.60 -14.73
N ALA A 125 -12.76 3.60 -15.29
CA ALA A 125 -12.45 2.77 -16.43
C ALA A 125 -12.46 1.26 -16.09
N VAL A 126 -12.02 0.89 -14.87
CA VAL A 126 -12.06 -0.49 -14.39
C VAL A 126 -13.49 -0.92 -14.04
N THR A 127 -14.23 -0.08 -13.31
CA THR A 127 -15.59 -0.40 -12.85
C THR A 127 -16.62 -0.45 -13.97
N LYS A 128 -16.41 0.31 -15.07
CA LYS A 128 -17.32 0.33 -16.24
C LYS A 128 -17.01 -0.74 -17.29
N SER A 129 -15.89 -1.43 -17.19
CA SER A 129 -15.45 -2.39 -18.21
C SER A 129 -15.01 -3.72 -17.61
N TYR A 130 -15.87 -4.73 -17.71
CA TYR A 130 -15.53 -6.09 -17.29
C TYR A 130 -14.28 -6.64 -17.98
N SER A 131 -14.08 -6.33 -19.26
CA SER A 131 -12.86 -6.72 -20.00
C SER A 131 -11.60 -6.09 -19.39
N LYS A 132 -11.68 -4.80 -19.03
CA LYS A 132 -10.54 -4.10 -18.38
C LYS A 132 -10.29 -4.64 -16.97
N TYR A 133 -11.35 -4.87 -16.20
CA TYR A 133 -11.26 -5.52 -14.89
C TYR A 133 -10.52 -6.86 -14.99
N ASN A 134 -10.98 -7.75 -15.86
CA ASN A 134 -10.39 -9.07 -16.03
C ASN A 134 -8.93 -9.01 -16.50
N LYS A 135 -8.61 -8.08 -17.40
CA LYS A 135 -7.24 -7.87 -17.85
C LYS A 135 -6.33 -7.51 -16.68
N ILE A 136 -6.69 -6.49 -15.89
CA ILE A 136 -5.89 -6.03 -14.75
C ILE A 136 -5.76 -7.12 -13.68
N SER A 137 -6.86 -7.80 -13.37
CA SER A 137 -6.88 -8.93 -12.44
C SER A 137 -5.93 -10.05 -12.86
N LYS A 138 -5.94 -10.42 -14.14
CA LYS A 138 -5.08 -11.46 -14.68
C LYS A 138 -3.62 -11.05 -14.66
N GLU A 139 -3.29 -9.86 -15.17
CA GLU A 139 -1.92 -9.33 -15.16
C GLU A 139 -1.35 -9.27 -13.74
N GLY A 140 -2.16 -8.83 -12.76
CA GLY A 140 -1.77 -8.81 -11.36
C GLY A 140 -1.46 -10.21 -10.82
N ARG A 141 -2.30 -11.21 -11.10
CA ARG A 141 -2.05 -12.59 -10.68
C ARG A 141 -0.76 -13.15 -11.26
N GLU A 142 -0.49 -12.90 -12.52
CA GLU A 142 0.76 -13.32 -13.18
C GLU A 142 1.99 -12.73 -12.49
N VAL A 143 1.93 -11.46 -12.06
CA VAL A 143 2.99 -10.84 -11.26
C VAL A 143 3.14 -11.52 -9.90
N ALA A 144 2.04 -11.75 -9.19
CA ALA A 144 2.07 -12.41 -7.89
C ALA A 144 2.63 -13.84 -7.96
N GLU A 145 2.22 -14.62 -8.96
CA GLU A 145 2.72 -15.97 -9.20
C GLU A 145 4.22 -15.96 -9.52
N THR A 146 4.70 -15.03 -10.36
CA THR A 146 6.12 -14.89 -10.66
C THR A 146 6.93 -14.59 -9.40
N ARG A 147 6.47 -13.64 -8.57
CA ARG A 147 7.13 -13.28 -7.31
C ARG A 147 7.17 -14.43 -6.32
N TRP A 148 6.10 -15.22 -6.25
CA TRP A 148 6.05 -16.40 -5.40
C TRP A 148 7.06 -17.47 -5.85
N LEU A 149 7.13 -17.75 -7.15
CA LEU A 149 8.10 -18.68 -7.72
C LEU A 149 9.55 -18.22 -7.51
N GLU A 150 9.81 -16.92 -7.67
CA GLU A 150 11.12 -16.34 -7.38
C GLU A 150 11.52 -16.51 -5.91
N LEU A 151 10.59 -16.34 -4.98
CA LEU A 151 10.82 -16.56 -3.56
C LEU A 151 11.15 -18.03 -3.28
N ASP A 152 10.38 -18.96 -3.81
CA ASP A 152 10.58 -20.40 -3.63
C ASP A 152 11.97 -20.82 -4.17
N GLN A 153 12.33 -20.37 -5.37
CA GLN A 153 13.65 -20.65 -5.98
C GLN A 153 14.83 -20.05 -5.21
N ASN A 154 14.61 -18.99 -4.43
CA ASN A 154 15.65 -18.28 -3.69
C ASN A 154 15.61 -18.53 -2.19
N ILE A 155 14.72 -19.39 -1.68
CA ILE A 155 14.53 -19.60 -0.24
C ILE A 155 15.82 -20.03 0.45
N ASP A 156 16.63 -20.89 -0.18
CA ASP A 156 17.91 -21.32 0.35
C ASP A 156 18.92 -20.17 0.45
N LYS A 157 18.92 -19.26 -0.52
CA LYS A 157 19.77 -18.06 -0.47
C LYS A 157 19.39 -17.14 0.68
N TYR A 158 18.09 -16.97 0.93
CA TYR A 158 17.62 -16.20 2.09
C TYR A 158 17.98 -16.90 3.39
N ALA A 159 17.81 -18.22 3.49
CA ALA A 159 18.20 -18.99 4.66
C ALA A 159 19.68 -18.86 4.98
N GLU A 160 20.56 -18.86 3.98
CA GLU A 160 22.01 -18.64 4.17
C GLU A 160 22.31 -17.25 4.75
N LEU A 161 21.61 -16.20 4.34
CA LEU A 161 21.80 -14.85 4.91
C LEU A 161 21.52 -14.81 6.42
N TYR A 162 20.56 -15.60 6.91
CA TYR A 162 20.23 -15.69 8.35
C TYR A 162 21.17 -16.58 9.15
N LYS A 163 21.90 -17.49 8.51
CA LYS A 163 22.94 -18.31 9.19
C LYS A 163 24.18 -17.50 9.56
N HIS A 164 24.42 -16.40 8.88
CA HIS A 164 25.52 -15.47 9.17
C HIS A 164 24.95 -14.22 9.85
N PRO A 165 24.86 -14.22 11.21
CA PRO A 165 24.33 -13.04 11.89
C PRO A 165 25.18 -11.82 11.54
N TYR A 166 24.49 -10.78 11.10
CA TYR A 166 25.11 -9.49 10.82
C TYR A 166 25.93 -9.04 12.02
N LYS A 167 27.26 -9.07 11.88
CA LYS A 167 28.13 -8.41 12.86
C LYS A 167 27.91 -6.92 12.67
N SER A 168 27.12 -6.30 13.55
CA SER A 168 26.98 -4.84 13.53
C SER A 168 28.40 -4.25 13.61
N PRO A 169 28.73 -3.26 12.77
CA PRO A 169 29.98 -2.53 12.92
C PRO A 169 30.03 -2.02 14.36
N GLU A 170 31.16 -2.25 15.05
CA GLU A 170 31.35 -1.76 16.42
C GLU A 170 30.94 -0.28 16.46
N ARG A 171 29.97 0.06 17.30
CA ARG A 171 29.58 1.45 17.50
C ARG A 171 30.82 2.18 17.95
N LYS A 172 31.42 2.99 17.09
CA LYS A 172 32.48 3.92 17.51
C LYS A 172 31.89 4.74 18.64
N ASN A 173 32.55 4.67 19.79
CA ASN A 173 32.14 5.35 21.01
C ASN A 173 32.18 6.86 20.72
N ILE A 174 31.03 7.49 20.56
CA ILE A 174 30.90 8.93 20.21
C ILE A 174 31.42 9.80 21.36
N ASN A 175 31.56 9.22 22.56
CA ASN A 175 32.03 9.92 23.74
C ASN A 175 33.56 10.26 23.74
N SER A 176 34.31 9.84 22.71
CA SER A 176 35.73 10.18 22.58
C SER A 176 36.01 11.50 21.86
N LEU A 177 34.96 12.25 21.45
CA LEU A 177 35.10 13.53 20.75
C LEU A 177 34.92 14.76 21.68
N GLU A 178 34.54 14.57 22.94
CA GLU A 178 34.32 15.68 23.89
C GLU A 178 35.52 15.99 24.81
N GLU A 179 36.62 15.23 24.73
CA GLU A 179 37.80 15.45 25.59
C GLU A 179 38.91 16.29 24.91
N ASN A 180 38.67 16.90 23.74
CA ASN A 180 39.68 17.75 23.09
C ASN A 180 39.11 19.12 22.67
N GLN A 181 38.40 19.80 23.60
CA GLN A 181 38.17 21.25 23.51
C GLN A 181 38.54 21.94 24.83
#